data_1c5fa0db5c2193f2f7cfb8352ab96ca4
#
_entry.id   1c5fa0db5c2193f2f7cfb8352ab96ca4
#
_cell.length_a   1.000
_cell.length_b   1.000
_cell.length_c   1.000
_cell.angle_alpha   90.00
_cell.angle_beta   90.00
_cell.angle_gamma   90.00
#
_symmetry.space_group_name_H-M   'P 1'
#
loop_
_entity.id
_entity.type
_entity.pdbx_description
1 polymer ?
#
loop_
_entity_poly.entity_id
_entity_poly.type
_entity_poly.pdbx_seq_one_letter_code
_entity_poly.pdbx_strand_id
1 'polypeptide(L)' 'IDDNNKINSILDVAIEDTGSAQIRDKGKVMAFLKDNYSGQMDFGKVSVMLKDKLKS' A
#
# COMPACT_ATOMS: atom_id res chain seq x y z
N ILE A 1 -1.88 8.84 -8.83
CA ILE A 1 -2.48 7.68 -9.49
C ILE A 1 -3.87 7.45 -8.91
N ASP A 2 -4.89 7.52 -9.75
CA ASP A 2 -6.29 7.36 -9.32
C ASP A 2 -6.89 6.01 -9.71
N ASP A 3 -6.18 5.26 -10.52
CA ASP A 3 -6.69 3.99 -11.02
C ASP A 3 -6.58 2.93 -9.90
N ASN A 4 -7.74 2.42 -9.48
CA ASN A 4 -7.79 1.41 -8.42
C ASN A 4 -7.00 0.15 -8.77
N ASN A 5 -7.01 -0.24 -10.05
CA ASN A 5 -6.27 -1.42 -10.49
C ASN A 5 -4.76 -1.21 -10.35
N LYS A 6 -4.29 -0.03 -10.70
CA LYS A 6 -2.86 0.29 -10.55
C LYS A 6 -2.46 0.36 -9.09
N ILE A 7 -3.28 1.02 -8.28
CA ILE A 7 -3.02 1.10 -6.84
C ILE A 7 -2.98 -0.30 -6.24
N ASN A 8 -3.93 -1.14 -6.63
CA ASN A 8 -4.00 -2.51 -6.14
C ASN A 8 -2.73 -3.30 -6.48
N SER A 9 -2.25 -3.17 -7.72
CA SER A 9 -1.02 -3.82 -8.15
C SER A 9 0.19 -3.32 -7.37
N ILE A 10 0.26 -2.01 -7.15
CA ILE A 10 1.35 -1.39 -6.39
C ILE A 10 1.33 -1.89 -4.95
N LEU A 11 0.15 -2.01 -4.36
CA LEU A 11 0.02 -2.53 -3.00
C LEU A 11 0.47 -3.97 -2.90
N ASP A 12 0.13 -4.80 -3.89
CA ASP A 12 0.58 -6.19 -3.91
C ASP A 12 2.11 -6.27 -3.94
N VAL A 13 2.74 -5.46 -4.78
CA VAL A 13 4.20 -5.41 -4.88
C VAL A 13 4.81 -4.93 -3.55
N ALA A 14 4.23 -3.90 -2.97
CA ALA A 14 4.72 -3.35 -1.72
C ALA A 14 4.61 -4.37 -0.59
N ILE A 15 3.50 -5.08 -0.50
CA ILE A 15 3.28 -6.11 0.50
C ILE A 15 4.31 -7.23 0.34
N GLU A 16 4.52 -7.66 -0.89
CA GLU A 16 5.47 -8.72 -1.18
C GLU A 16 6.91 -8.28 -0.90
N ASP A 17 7.26 -7.07 -1.29
CA ASP A 17 8.62 -6.55 -1.14
C ASP A 17 8.97 -6.32 0.33
N THR A 18 8.02 -5.84 1.13
CA THR A 18 8.24 -5.61 2.55
C THR A 18 8.03 -6.85 3.40
N GLY A 19 7.52 -7.92 2.83
CA GLY A 19 7.19 -9.13 3.56
C GLY A 19 6.01 -8.97 4.50
N SER A 20 5.18 -7.98 4.26
CA SER A 20 4.03 -7.68 5.12
C SER A 20 2.90 -8.68 4.86
N ALA A 21 2.29 -9.17 5.93
CA ALA A 21 1.18 -10.11 5.83
C ALA A 21 0.05 -9.79 6.79
N GLN A 22 0.25 -8.83 7.66
CA GLN A 22 -0.69 -8.48 8.71
C GLN A 22 -0.94 -6.98 8.74
N ILE A 23 -2.08 -6.59 9.27
CA ILE A 23 -2.45 -5.18 9.32
C ILE A 23 -1.45 -4.33 10.13
N ARG A 24 -0.80 -4.91 11.09
CA ARG A 24 0.23 -4.21 11.87
C ARG A 24 1.42 -3.80 11.01
N ASP A 25 1.59 -4.42 9.86
CA ASP A 25 2.67 -4.10 8.92
C ASP A 25 2.31 -2.95 7.98
N LYS A 26 1.13 -2.40 8.13
CA LYS A 26 0.65 -1.28 7.31
C LYS A 26 1.64 -0.12 7.28
N GLY A 27 2.25 0.18 8.43
CA GLY A 27 3.23 1.26 8.51
C GLY A 27 4.42 1.04 7.60
N LYS A 28 4.89 -0.20 7.51
CA LYS A 28 6.01 -0.56 6.64
C LYS A 28 5.66 -0.36 5.18
N VAL A 29 4.47 -0.82 4.79
CA VAL A 29 4.00 -0.68 3.41
C VAL A 29 3.80 0.79 3.05
N MET A 30 3.23 1.56 3.96
CA MET A 30 3.03 2.99 3.74
C MET A 30 4.35 3.73 3.59
N ALA A 31 5.35 3.37 4.39
CA ALA A 31 6.68 3.96 4.28
C ALA A 31 7.32 3.64 2.92
N PHE A 32 7.18 2.39 2.49
CA PHE A 32 7.66 1.96 1.17
C PHE A 32 7.01 2.78 0.06
N LEU A 33 5.69 2.95 0.14
CA LEU A 33 4.94 3.68 -0.87
C LEU A 33 5.30 5.17 -0.89
N LYS A 34 5.47 5.76 0.27
CA LYS A 34 5.88 7.17 0.35
C LYS A 34 7.26 7.38 -0.24
N ASP A 35 8.16 6.43 -0.02
CA ASP A 35 9.52 6.53 -0.52
C ASP A 35 9.59 6.37 -2.05
N ASN A 36 8.79 5.46 -2.58
CA ASN A 36 8.83 5.13 -4.01
C ASN A 36 7.81 5.89 -4.86
N TYR A 37 6.70 6.29 -4.28
CA TYR A 37 5.58 6.89 -5.00
C TYR A 37 5.12 8.21 -4.39
N SER A 38 6.02 8.92 -3.76
CA SER A 38 5.69 10.19 -3.11
C SER A 38 5.05 11.17 -4.11
N GLY A 39 3.88 11.70 -3.75
CA GLY A 39 3.17 12.65 -4.57
C GLY A 39 2.45 12.06 -5.77
N GLN A 40 2.51 10.76 -5.96
CA GLN A 40 1.86 10.09 -7.10
C GLN A 40 0.55 9.41 -6.74
N MET A 41 0.26 9.25 -5.48
CA MET A 41 -0.91 8.52 -5.01
C MET A 41 -1.63 9.29 -3.92
N ASP A 42 -2.95 9.08 -3.84
CA ASP A 42 -3.74 9.55 -2.70
C ASP A 42 -3.55 8.56 -1.56
N PHE A 43 -2.70 8.91 -0.61
CA PHE A 43 -2.38 8.00 0.48
C PHE A 43 -3.55 7.74 1.43
N GLY A 44 -4.52 8.64 1.47
CA GLY A 44 -5.74 8.37 2.20
C GLY A 44 -6.50 7.18 1.63
N LYS A 45 -6.65 7.17 0.32
CA LYS A 45 -7.29 6.08 -0.40
C LYS A 45 -6.46 4.80 -0.33
N VAL A 46 -5.14 4.95 -0.49
CA VAL A 46 -4.21 3.83 -0.40
C VAL A 46 -4.29 3.18 0.98
N SER A 47 -4.36 3.98 2.02
CA SER A 47 -4.46 3.47 3.38
C SER A 47 -5.70 2.60 3.57
N VAL A 48 -6.84 3.03 3.03
CA VAL A 48 -8.09 2.25 3.11
C VAL A 48 -7.97 0.95 2.35
N MET A 49 -7.43 0.99 1.14
CA MET A 49 -7.25 -0.20 0.32
C MET A 49 -6.26 -1.17 0.97
N LEU A 50 -5.19 -0.65 1.51
CA LEU A 50 -4.18 -1.46 2.18
C LEU A 50 -4.74 -2.15 3.42
N LYS A 51 -5.51 -1.44 4.21
CA LYS A 51 -6.16 -2.01 5.38
C LYS A 51 -7.05 -3.19 4.98
N ASP A 52 -7.73 -3.05 3.87
CA ASP A 52 -8.60 -4.12 3.37
C ASP A 52 -7.78 -5.34 2.91
N LYS A 53 -6.61 -5.09 2.33
CA LYS A 53 -5.72 -6.18 1.89
C LYS A 53 -5.03 -6.89 3.04
N LEU A 54 -4.68 -6.16 4.08
CA LEU A 54 -3.93 -6.69 5.22
C LEU A 54 -4.82 -7.11 6.37
N LYS A 55 -5.91 -7.72 6.07
CA LYS A 55 -6.79 -8.27 7.11
C LYS A 55 -6.11 -9.42 7.83
N SER A 56 -6.09 -9.36 9.12
CA SER A 56 -5.53 -10.46 9.90
C SER A 56 -6.16 -10.59 11.26
#